data_84665ac31287af56f9be2ab55da14db2
#
_entry.id   84665ac31287af56f9be2ab55da14db2
#
_cell.length_a   1.000
_cell.length_b   1.000
_cell.length_c   1.000
_cell.angle_alpha   90.00
_cell.angle_beta   90.00
_cell.angle_gamma   90.00
#
_symmetry.space_group_name_H-M   'P 1'
#
loop_
_entity.id
_entity.type
_entity.pdbx_description
1 polymer ?
#
loop_
_entity_poly.entity_id
_entity_poly.type
_entity_poly.pdbx_seq_one_letter_code
_entity_poly.pdbx_strand_id
1 'polypeptide(L)'
;MHTAQVDHRQALSGVVAIPVTPFDSQDRVDQAAYQGVVRRMLDEGVRTVTPGGNTGEFYSLDESERRLVVELTVAETAASGVSAHIVAGVGHDVATAVRQARHARAAGAQLVMVHQPVHPYLSDEGWVAYHRSVAEAVPELGVVPYVRDPLLSARSIGRLGELCPNVVGVKYAVPDAARFAAVARDAGLERFVWVAGLAELYAPAYWAMGATGFTSGLVNVAPRLSLELLTALRDGNTGAAMTLWERIRPFEELRARRRSADNVAVVKEALAQLGHCRSDVRPPSHPLDEARRRQVRDAVADWKVS
;
A
#
# COMPACT_ATOMS: atom_id res chain seq x y z
N MET A 1 -17.40 -15.79 21.55
CA MET A 1 -16.77 -14.48 21.39
C MET A 1 -17.32 -13.86 20.12
N HIS A 2 -18.10 -12.77 20.22
CA HIS A 2 -18.54 -12.03 19.06
C HIS A 2 -17.30 -11.37 18.44
N THR A 3 -16.82 -11.90 17.31
CA THR A 3 -15.88 -11.15 16.47
C THR A 3 -16.63 -9.92 15.98
N ALA A 4 -16.24 -8.73 16.48
CA ALA A 4 -16.73 -7.46 15.96
C ALA A 4 -16.54 -7.50 14.43
N GLN A 5 -17.64 -7.32 13.71
CA GLN A 5 -17.59 -7.27 12.24
C GLN A 5 -16.65 -6.13 11.86
N VAL A 6 -15.57 -6.44 11.16
CA VAL A 6 -14.55 -5.45 10.77
C VAL A 6 -15.22 -4.43 9.86
N ASP A 7 -15.16 -3.16 10.24
CA ASP A 7 -15.57 -2.09 9.34
C ASP A 7 -14.47 -1.88 8.28
N HIS A 8 -14.61 -2.61 7.18
CA HIS A 8 -13.69 -2.53 6.04
C HIS A 8 -13.58 -1.12 5.46
N ARG A 9 -14.64 -0.31 5.58
CA ARG A 9 -14.62 1.08 5.14
C ARG A 9 -13.68 1.91 6.02
N GLN A 10 -13.79 1.76 7.34
CA GLN A 10 -12.88 2.43 8.28
C GLN A 10 -11.42 2.01 8.04
N ALA A 11 -11.17 0.74 7.79
CA ALA A 11 -9.83 0.21 7.53
C ALA A 11 -9.14 0.88 6.33
N LEU A 12 -9.89 1.20 5.28
CA LEU A 12 -9.34 1.73 4.03
C LEU A 12 -9.44 3.26 3.92
N SER A 13 -10.33 3.89 4.70
CA SER A 13 -10.52 5.34 4.70
C SER A 13 -9.46 6.02 5.56
N GLY A 14 -8.24 6.11 5.06
CA GLY A 14 -7.13 6.70 5.82
C GLY A 14 -5.78 6.46 5.16
N VAL A 15 -4.73 6.47 5.99
CA VAL A 15 -3.38 6.09 5.55
C VAL A 15 -3.25 4.58 5.55
N VAL A 16 -3.07 4.00 4.37
CA VAL A 16 -2.82 2.57 4.16
C VAL A 16 -1.30 2.37 4.01
N ALA A 17 -0.65 2.03 5.10
CA ALA A 17 0.80 1.92 5.18
C ALA A 17 1.33 0.70 4.42
N ILE A 18 2.43 0.88 3.69
CA ILE A 18 3.12 -0.21 3.00
C ILE A 18 4.54 -0.32 3.56
N PRO A 19 4.79 -1.23 4.52
CA PRO A 19 6.13 -1.43 5.05
C PRO A 19 7.09 -1.92 3.96
N VAL A 20 8.33 -1.45 4.00
CA VAL A 20 9.43 -2.07 3.25
C VAL A 20 9.75 -3.44 3.82
N THR A 21 10.42 -4.27 3.05
CA THR A 21 10.96 -5.55 3.53
C THR A 21 12.49 -5.43 3.65
N PRO A 22 13.05 -5.18 4.85
CA PRO A 22 14.48 -5.15 5.08
C PRO A 22 15.12 -6.52 4.80
N PHE A 23 16.35 -6.51 4.28
CA PHE A 23 17.16 -7.70 4.09
C PHE A 23 18.44 -7.64 4.93
N ASP A 24 18.88 -8.81 5.41
CA ASP A 24 20.15 -8.96 6.12
C ASP A 24 21.35 -9.04 5.14
N SER A 25 22.56 -9.20 5.66
CA SER A 25 23.77 -9.31 4.84
C SER A 25 23.87 -10.60 4.01
N GLN A 26 22.95 -11.54 4.21
CA GLN A 26 22.84 -12.79 3.49
C GLN A 26 21.63 -12.80 2.54
N ASP A 27 21.08 -11.62 2.25
CA ASP A 27 19.89 -11.43 1.39
C ASP A 27 18.63 -12.18 1.88
N ARG A 28 18.49 -12.39 3.18
CA ARG A 28 17.28 -12.94 3.79
C ARG A 28 16.46 -11.82 4.40
N VAL A 29 15.16 -12.02 4.58
CA VAL A 29 14.31 -11.07 5.30
C VAL A 29 14.85 -10.87 6.71
N ASP A 30 15.24 -9.63 7.03
CA ASP A 30 15.64 -9.23 8.39
C ASP A 30 14.36 -9.04 9.23
N GLN A 31 13.99 -10.11 9.95
CA GLN A 31 12.75 -10.14 10.71
C GLN A 31 12.70 -9.08 11.80
N ALA A 32 13.83 -8.85 12.49
CA ALA A 32 13.89 -7.87 13.58
C ALA A 32 13.75 -6.44 13.05
N ALA A 33 14.44 -6.09 11.96
CA ALA A 33 14.30 -4.80 11.33
C ALA A 33 12.87 -4.61 10.74
N TYR A 34 12.28 -5.65 10.14
CA TYR A 34 10.91 -5.61 9.64
C TYR A 34 9.89 -5.32 10.77
N GLN A 35 9.97 -6.05 11.87
CA GLN A 35 9.12 -5.83 13.04
C GLN A 35 9.32 -4.42 13.64
N GLY A 36 10.57 -3.95 13.71
CA GLY A 36 10.87 -2.58 14.14
C GLY A 36 10.22 -1.51 13.26
N VAL A 37 10.22 -1.70 11.93
CA VAL A 37 9.53 -0.80 10.99
C VAL A 37 8.02 -0.80 11.23
N VAL A 38 7.41 -1.97 11.39
CA VAL A 38 5.95 -2.08 11.65
C VAL A 38 5.61 -1.48 13.00
N ARG A 39 6.37 -1.79 14.06
CA ARG A 39 6.18 -1.25 15.41
C ARG A 39 6.16 0.27 15.41
N ARG A 40 7.15 0.89 14.79
CA ARG A 40 7.26 2.34 14.71
C ARG A 40 6.04 2.98 14.01
N MET A 41 5.52 2.36 12.95
CA MET A 41 4.28 2.84 12.30
C MET A 41 3.09 2.80 13.25
N LEU A 42 2.92 1.70 13.99
CA LEU A 42 1.81 1.52 14.93
C LEU A 42 1.88 2.50 16.10
N ASP A 43 3.07 2.68 16.67
CA ASP A 43 3.34 3.59 17.79
C ASP A 43 3.04 5.06 17.41
N GLU A 44 3.34 5.42 16.17
CA GLU A 44 3.06 6.76 15.62
C GLU A 44 1.60 6.97 15.18
N GLY A 45 0.76 5.98 15.26
CA GLY A 45 -0.68 6.13 15.02
C GLY A 45 -1.21 5.57 13.71
N VAL A 46 -0.40 4.87 12.93
CA VAL A 46 -0.88 4.13 11.75
C VAL A 46 -1.83 3.02 12.19
N ARG A 47 -2.96 2.86 11.48
CA ARG A 47 -4.00 1.89 11.84
C ARG A 47 -4.34 0.91 10.72
N THR A 48 -3.64 0.99 9.58
CA THR A 48 -3.79 0.02 8.49
C THR A 48 -2.43 -0.26 7.86
N VAL A 49 -2.03 -1.52 7.87
CA VAL A 49 -0.72 -1.98 7.38
C VAL A 49 -0.90 -3.00 6.27
N THR A 50 -0.15 -2.83 5.17
CA THR A 50 -0.22 -3.69 3.98
C THR A 50 1.11 -4.41 3.77
N PRO A 51 1.37 -5.55 4.47
CA PRO A 51 2.51 -6.40 4.15
C PRO A 51 2.42 -6.92 2.71
N GLY A 52 3.55 -7.03 2.04
CA GLY A 52 3.58 -7.50 0.65
C GLY A 52 2.99 -6.52 -0.37
N GLY A 53 2.97 -5.22 -0.09
CA GLY A 53 2.71 -4.21 -1.13
C GLY A 53 3.94 -3.98 -2.01
N ASN A 54 3.82 -3.16 -3.08
CA ASN A 54 4.93 -2.91 -4.00
C ASN A 54 6.13 -2.25 -3.32
N THR A 55 5.93 -1.35 -2.37
CA THR A 55 7.03 -0.77 -1.57
C THR A 55 7.71 -1.83 -0.70
N GLY A 56 7.00 -2.92 -0.36
CA GLY A 56 7.53 -4.09 0.33
C GLY A 56 8.16 -5.15 -0.60
N GLU A 57 8.43 -4.81 -1.86
CA GLU A 57 9.11 -5.67 -2.85
C GLU A 57 8.37 -6.98 -3.15
N PHE A 58 7.04 -6.99 -3.16
CA PHE A 58 6.19 -8.17 -3.35
C PHE A 58 6.69 -9.13 -4.44
N TYR A 59 7.08 -8.60 -5.61
CA TYR A 59 7.51 -9.42 -6.75
C TYR A 59 8.95 -9.96 -6.63
N SER A 60 9.74 -9.45 -5.69
CA SER A 60 11.11 -9.91 -5.40
C SER A 60 11.19 -10.87 -4.21
N LEU A 61 10.07 -11.11 -3.53
CA LEU A 61 9.95 -12.08 -2.45
C LEU A 61 9.52 -13.44 -3.00
N ASP A 62 10.06 -14.52 -2.47
CA ASP A 62 9.53 -15.86 -2.71
C ASP A 62 8.24 -16.12 -1.92
N GLU A 63 7.62 -17.30 -2.11
CA GLU A 63 6.35 -17.61 -1.44
C GLU A 63 6.50 -17.67 0.08
N SER A 64 7.61 -18.20 0.57
CA SER A 64 7.87 -18.32 2.02
C SER A 64 8.08 -16.95 2.66
N GLU A 65 8.79 -16.07 1.99
CA GLU A 65 9.03 -14.71 2.46
C GLU A 65 7.75 -13.84 2.44
N ARG A 66 6.90 -14.00 1.41
CA ARG A 66 5.58 -13.33 1.38
C ARG A 66 4.69 -13.77 2.55
N ARG A 67 4.70 -15.06 2.91
CA ARG A 67 3.99 -15.57 4.08
C ARG A 67 4.58 -14.99 5.37
N LEU A 68 5.90 -15.02 5.49
CA LEU A 68 6.62 -14.54 6.65
C LEU A 68 6.29 -13.08 6.96
N VAL A 69 6.32 -12.17 5.98
CA VAL A 69 6.02 -10.74 6.24
C VAL A 69 4.57 -10.51 6.67
N VAL A 70 3.62 -11.33 6.23
CA VAL A 70 2.24 -11.30 6.72
C VAL A 70 2.19 -11.75 8.18
N GLU A 71 2.80 -12.88 8.50
CA GLU A 71 2.86 -13.45 9.86
C GLU A 71 3.54 -12.48 10.85
N LEU A 72 4.68 -11.90 10.46
CA LEU A 72 5.39 -10.92 11.27
C LEU A 72 4.54 -9.66 11.51
N THR A 73 3.80 -9.18 10.50
CA THR A 73 2.91 -8.03 10.66
C THR A 73 1.76 -8.33 11.62
N VAL A 74 1.14 -9.50 11.51
CA VAL A 74 0.08 -9.94 12.44
C VAL A 74 0.60 -10.06 13.86
N ALA A 75 1.74 -10.74 14.03
CA ALA A 75 2.36 -10.93 15.36
C ALA A 75 2.72 -9.59 16.00
N GLU A 76 3.32 -8.68 15.22
CA GLU A 76 3.74 -7.36 15.71
C GLU A 76 2.53 -6.48 16.07
N THR A 77 1.48 -6.51 15.26
CA THR A 77 0.22 -5.80 15.55
C THR A 77 -0.41 -6.31 16.85
N ALA A 78 -0.47 -7.63 17.04
CA ALA A 78 -0.99 -8.23 18.25
C ALA A 78 -0.14 -7.88 19.48
N ALA A 79 1.19 -7.92 19.36
CA ALA A 79 2.12 -7.60 20.44
C ALA A 79 2.10 -6.12 20.84
N SER A 80 1.81 -5.22 19.89
CA SER A 80 1.72 -3.77 20.16
C SER A 80 0.53 -3.38 21.03
N GLY A 81 -0.51 -4.21 21.10
CA GLY A 81 -1.79 -3.87 21.74
C GLY A 81 -2.60 -2.80 20.98
N VAL A 82 -2.12 -2.34 19.83
CA VAL A 82 -2.78 -1.33 18.99
C VAL A 82 -3.80 -2.01 18.10
N SER A 83 -5.04 -1.50 18.08
CA SER A 83 -6.05 -1.96 17.13
C SER A 83 -5.68 -1.42 15.73
N ALA A 84 -5.20 -2.30 14.86
CA ALA A 84 -4.89 -1.97 13.47
C ALA A 84 -5.36 -3.07 12.52
N HIS A 85 -5.63 -2.69 11.27
CA HIS A 85 -6.09 -3.59 10.22
C HIS A 85 -4.93 -4.05 9.35
N ILE A 86 -4.98 -5.30 8.91
CA ILE A 86 -3.98 -5.89 8.04
C ILE A 86 -4.61 -6.17 6.68
N VAL A 87 -4.01 -5.58 5.64
CA VAL A 87 -4.41 -5.73 4.23
C VAL A 87 -3.29 -6.47 3.50
N ALA A 88 -3.29 -7.79 3.53
CA ALA A 88 -2.20 -8.56 2.95
C ALA A 88 -2.15 -8.46 1.42
N GLY A 89 -0.97 -8.15 0.86
CA GLY A 89 -0.73 -8.18 -0.57
C GLY A 89 -0.72 -9.61 -1.10
N VAL A 90 -1.51 -9.88 -2.14
CA VAL A 90 -1.59 -11.19 -2.82
C VAL A 90 -1.57 -11.01 -4.34
N GLY A 91 -1.08 -11.99 -5.09
CA GLY A 91 -0.99 -11.85 -6.55
C GLY A 91 -0.31 -13.01 -7.24
N HIS A 92 0.28 -12.76 -8.40
CA HIS A 92 0.83 -13.69 -9.38
C HIS A 92 -0.27 -14.42 -10.19
N ASP A 93 -0.15 -15.72 -10.43
CA ASP A 93 -1.21 -16.53 -11.06
C ASP A 93 -2.39 -16.74 -10.09
N VAL A 94 -3.54 -17.14 -10.63
CA VAL A 94 -4.77 -17.34 -9.84
C VAL A 94 -4.56 -18.31 -8.67
N ALA A 95 -3.93 -19.45 -8.93
CA ALA A 95 -3.74 -20.48 -7.91
C ALA A 95 -2.85 -19.96 -6.77
N THR A 96 -1.79 -19.23 -7.10
CA THR A 96 -0.89 -18.60 -6.14
C THR A 96 -1.60 -17.51 -5.35
N ALA A 97 -2.34 -16.61 -6.01
CA ALA A 97 -3.09 -15.55 -5.35
C ALA A 97 -4.13 -16.11 -4.37
N VAL A 98 -4.84 -17.16 -4.75
CA VAL A 98 -5.81 -17.87 -3.88
C VAL A 98 -5.13 -18.51 -2.67
N ARG A 99 -3.97 -19.17 -2.87
CA ARG A 99 -3.21 -19.76 -1.74
C ARG A 99 -2.73 -18.68 -0.76
N GLN A 100 -2.22 -17.57 -1.30
CA GLN A 100 -1.78 -16.43 -0.48
C GLN A 100 -2.95 -15.79 0.29
N ALA A 101 -4.11 -15.61 -0.35
CA ALA A 101 -5.30 -15.06 0.31
C ALA A 101 -5.80 -15.97 1.46
N ARG A 102 -5.82 -17.28 1.23
CA ARG A 102 -6.17 -18.27 2.29
C ARG A 102 -5.17 -18.26 3.43
N HIS A 103 -3.88 -18.16 3.12
CA HIS A 103 -2.84 -18.02 4.14
C HIS A 103 -3.02 -16.72 4.94
N ALA A 104 -3.23 -15.57 4.28
CA ALA A 104 -3.45 -14.28 4.93
C ALA A 104 -4.64 -14.34 5.90
N ARG A 105 -5.76 -14.99 5.48
CA ARG A 105 -6.92 -15.24 6.35
C ARG A 105 -6.53 -16.07 7.57
N ALA A 106 -5.83 -17.19 7.35
CA ALA A 106 -5.43 -18.08 8.44
C ALA A 106 -4.46 -17.41 9.42
N ALA A 107 -3.60 -16.52 8.94
CA ALA A 107 -2.68 -15.73 9.74
C ALA A 107 -3.39 -14.63 10.55
N GLY A 108 -4.61 -14.20 10.16
CA GLY A 108 -5.39 -13.19 10.90
C GLY A 108 -5.52 -11.84 10.19
N ALA A 109 -5.19 -11.75 8.90
CA ALA A 109 -5.50 -10.56 8.10
C ALA A 109 -7.02 -10.39 7.93
N GLN A 110 -7.49 -9.14 7.87
CA GLN A 110 -8.90 -8.81 7.68
C GLN A 110 -9.23 -8.48 6.22
N LEU A 111 -8.22 -8.06 5.45
CA LEU A 111 -8.36 -7.72 4.04
C LEU A 111 -7.20 -8.29 3.23
N VAL A 112 -7.42 -8.40 1.93
CA VAL A 112 -6.36 -8.66 0.95
C VAL A 112 -6.37 -7.59 -0.15
N MET A 113 -5.19 -7.11 -0.51
CA MET A 113 -4.98 -6.28 -1.70
C MET A 113 -4.49 -7.18 -2.82
N VAL A 114 -5.29 -7.29 -3.87
CA VAL A 114 -4.96 -8.14 -5.03
C VAL A 114 -4.17 -7.32 -6.03
N HIS A 115 -2.89 -7.64 -6.18
CA HIS A 115 -2.01 -6.97 -7.15
C HIS A 115 -2.54 -7.05 -8.58
N GLN A 116 -2.29 -6.01 -9.36
CA GLN A 116 -2.58 -6.01 -10.79
C GLN A 116 -1.97 -7.25 -11.44
N PRO A 117 -2.76 -8.07 -12.16
CA PRO A 117 -2.21 -9.20 -12.91
C PRO A 117 -1.10 -8.76 -13.87
N VAL A 118 0.05 -9.43 -13.83
CA VAL A 118 1.22 -9.08 -14.65
C VAL A 118 1.21 -9.81 -16.02
N HIS A 119 0.09 -10.41 -16.39
CA HIS A 119 -0.05 -11.09 -17.67
C HIS A 119 -0.02 -10.08 -18.83
N PRO A 120 0.77 -10.31 -19.91
CA PRO A 120 0.92 -9.35 -21.01
C PRO A 120 -0.36 -9.18 -21.84
N TYR A 121 -1.26 -10.16 -21.83
CA TYR A 121 -2.51 -10.16 -22.59
C TYR A 121 -3.69 -10.19 -21.62
N LEU A 122 -4.07 -9.02 -21.12
CA LEU A 122 -5.15 -8.87 -20.15
C LEU A 122 -6.40 -8.33 -20.85
N SER A 123 -7.53 -9.06 -20.75
CA SER A 123 -8.85 -8.53 -21.11
C SER A 123 -9.61 -8.08 -19.86
N ASP A 124 -10.62 -7.25 -20.05
CA ASP A 124 -11.51 -6.80 -18.98
C ASP A 124 -12.21 -7.99 -18.29
N GLU A 125 -12.71 -8.97 -19.07
CA GLU A 125 -13.34 -10.17 -18.56
C GLU A 125 -12.33 -11.05 -17.80
N GLY A 126 -11.12 -11.18 -18.30
CA GLY A 126 -10.03 -11.90 -17.64
C GLY A 126 -9.63 -11.25 -16.31
N TRP A 127 -9.60 -9.91 -16.27
CA TRP A 127 -9.36 -9.17 -15.05
C TRP A 127 -10.46 -9.42 -14.00
N VAL A 128 -11.74 -9.38 -14.41
CA VAL A 128 -12.87 -9.70 -13.54
C VAL A 128 -12.79 -11.14 -13.04
N ALA A 129 -12.56 -12.12 -13.93
CA ALA A 129 -12.47 -13.53 -13.56
C ALA A 129 -11.33 -13.80 -12.57
N TYR A 130 -10.15 -13.17 -12.77
CA TYR A 130 -9.02 -13.30 -11.87
C TYR A 130 -9.35 -12.83 -10.45
N HIS A 131 -9.87 -11.60 -10.30
CA HIS A 131 -10.20 -11.04 -9.00
C HIS A 131 -11.37 -11.76 -8.32
N ARG A 132 -12.36 -12.19 -9.11
CA ARG A 132 -13.48 -13.00 -8.64
C ARG A 132 -13.00 -14.32 -8.02
N SER A 133 -12.05 -15.02 -8.67
CA SER A 133 -11.51 -16.27 -8.13
C SER A 133 -10.86 -16.10 -6.76
N VAL A 134 -10.18 -14.95 -6.54
CA VAL A 134 -9.60 -14.62 -5.22
C VAL A 134 -10.70 -14.27 -4.22
N ALA A 135 -11.66 -13.44 -4.61
CA ALA A 135 -12.74 -12.99 -3.73
C ALA A 135 -13.62 -14.16 -3.24
N GLU A 136 -13.99 -15.08 -4.14
CA GLU A 136 -14.77 -16.27 -3.81
C GLU A 136 -14.01 -17.26 -2.91
N ALA A 137 -12.66 -17.27 -2.97
CA ALA A 137 -11.84 -18.16 -2.15
C ALA A 137 -11.72 -17.72 -0.68
N VAL A 138 -12.03 -16.45 -0.38
CA VAL A 138 -11.95 -15.83 0.97
C VAL A 138 -13.14 -14.90 1.21
N PRO A 139 -14.37 -15.40 1.23
CA PRO A 139 -15.57 -14.56 1.33
C PRO A 139 -15.64 -13.77 2.64
N GLU A 140 -14.89 -14.16 3.65
CA GLU A 140 -14.82 -13.51 4.96
C GLU A 140 -13.90 -12.28 4.96
N LEU A 141 -12.99 -12.16 3.99
CA LEU A 141 -12.06 -11.04 3.90
C LEU A 141 -12.61 -9.92 2.99
N GLY A 142 -12.29 -8.69 3.34
CA GLY A 142 -12.40 -7.57 2.42
C GLY A 142 -11.37 -7.69 1.29
N VAL A 143 -11.81 -7.54 0.04
CA VAL A 143 -10.93 -7.63 -1.14
C VAL A 143 -10.78 -6.25 -1.78
N VAL A 144 -9.53 -5.88 -2.08
CA VAL A 144 -9.14 -4.59 -2.65
C VAL A 144 -8.35 -4.82 -3.93
N PRO A 145 -8.97 -4.80 -5.12
CA PRO A 145 -8.24 -4.82 -6.38
C PRO A 145 -7.28 -3.63 -6.50
N TYR A 146 -6.08 -3.90 -6.98
CA TYR A 146 -5.09 -2.87 -7.28
C TYR A 146 -5.06 -2.58 -8.78
N VAL A 147 -5.56 -1.42 -9.18
CA VAL A 147 -5.68 -0.97 -10.57
C VAL A 147 -4.51 -0.07 -10.94
N ARG A 148 -3.72 -0.49 -11.92
CA ARG A 148 -2.61 0.29 -12.51
C ARG A 148 -2.76 0.48 -14.03
N ASP A 149 -3.60 -0.34 -14.65
CA ASP A 149 -3.82 -0.28 -16.08
C ASP A 149 -4.77 0.88 -16.41
N PRO A 150 -4.34 1.90 -17.17
CA PRO A 150 -5.21 2.99 -17.58
C PRO A 150 -6.30 2.55 -18.57
N LEU A 151 -6.18 1.39 -19.17
CA LEU A 151 -7.15 0.89 -20.16
C LEU A 151 -8.29 0.10 -19.51
N LEU A 152 -8.13 -0.34 -18.24
CA LEU A 152 -9.20 -1.04 -17.55
C LEU A 152 -10.44 -0.17 -17.45
N SER A 153 -11.60 -0.72 -17.82
CA SER A 153 -12.88 0.00 -17.83
C SER A 153 -13.49 0.12 -16.44
N ALA A 154 -14.21 1.21 -16.19
CA ALA A 154 -15.02 1.39 -14.98
C ALA A 154 -16.09 0.29 -14.87
N ARG A 155 -16.66 -0.15 -16.02
CA ARG A 155 -17.64 -1.22 -16.10
C ARG A 155 -17.12 -2.54 -15.50
N SER A 156 -15.86 -2.89 -15.76
CA SER A 156 -15.25 -4.11 -15.21
C SER A 156 -15.09 -4.05 -13.71
N ILE A 157 -14.69 -2.88 -13.18
CA ILE A 157 -14.62 -2.65 -11.73
C ILE A 157 -16.01 -2.76 -11.10
N GLY A 158 -17.02 -2.07 -11.64
CA GLY A 158 -18.41 -2.14 -11.17
C GLY A 158 -18.95 -3.58 -11.22
N ARG A 159 -18.72 -4.28 -12.33
CA ARG A 159 -19.14 -5.67 -12.52
C ARG A 159 -18.53 -6.62 -11.48
N LEU A 160 -17.24 -6.45 -11.17
CA LEU A 160 -16.60 -7.24 -10.12
C LEU A 160 -17.28 -7.03 -8.76
N GLY A 161 -17.60 -5.79 -8.41
CA GLY A 161 -18.30 -5.49 -7.17
C GLY A 161 -19.73 -6.05 -7.11
N GLU A 162 -20.45 -6.12 -8.26
CA GLU A 162 -21.76 -6.77 -8.33
C GLU A 162 -21.68 -8.28 -8.06
N LEU A 163 -20.64 -8.92 -8.60
CA LEU A 163 -20.44 -10.37 -8.47
C LEU A 163 -19.88 -10.77 -7.10
N CYS A 164 -19.11 -9.90 -6.48
CA CYS A 164 -18.38 -10.20 -5.25
C CYS A 164 -18.64 -9.11 -4.19
N PRO A 165 -19.63 -9.30 -3.29
CA PRO A 165 -19.97 -8.31 -2.25
C PRO A 165 -18.81 -7.98 -1.28
N ASN A 166 -17.87 -8.89 -1.15
CA ASN A 166 -16.66 -8.70 -0.34
C ASN A 166 -15.56 -7.89 -1.05
N VAL A 167 -15.76 -7.43 -2.28
CA VAL A 167 -14.91 -6.41 -2.89
C VAL A 167 -15.36 -5.06 -2.34
N VAL A 168 -14.60 -4.56 -1.35
CA VAL A 168 -14.99 -3.43 -0.48
C VAL A 168 -14.30 -2.12 -0.84
N GLY A 169 -13.21 -2.17 -1.58
CA GLY A 169 -12.45 -0.99 -1.98
C GLY A 169 -11.66 -1.22 -3.26
N VAL A 170 -11.11 -0.14 -3.81
CA VAL A 170 -10.25 -0.15 -5.00
C VAL A 170 -9.03 0.73 -4.72
N LYS A 171 -7.84 0.15 -4.82
CA LYS A 171 -6.60 0.92 -4.87
C LYS A 171 -6.35 1.35 -6.31
N TYR A 172 -6.49 2.63 -6.60
CA TYR A 172 -6.33 3.17 -7.96
C TYR A 172 -5.01 3.93 -8.10
N ALA A 173 -4.16 3.52 -9.04
CA ALA A 173 -2.80 4.05 -9.22
C ALA A 173 -2.47 4.36 -10.68
N VAL A 174 -3.42 4.97 -11.38
CA VAL A 174 -3.19 5.58 -12.70
C VAL A 174 -2.93 7.07 -12.46
N PRO A 175 -1.85 7.68 -12.97
CA PRO A 175 -1.46 9.06 -12.65
C PRO A 175 -2.29 10.11 -13.40
N ASP A 176 -3.62 10.03 -13.27
CA ASP A 176 -4.59 10.91 -13.89
C ASP A 176 -5.81 11.08 -12.96
N ALA A 177 -5.90 12.23 -12.30
CA ALA A 177 -6.98 12.51 -11.35
C ALA A 177 -8.33 12.71 -12.03
N ALA A 178 -8.37 13.25 -13.26
CA ALA A 178 -9.62 13.41 -14.01
C ALA A 178 -10.17 12.05 -14.44
N ARG A 179 -9.30 11.17 -14.93
CA ARG A 179 -9.66 9.78 -15.23
C ARG A 179 -10.12 9.05 -13.96
N PHE A 180 -9.43 9.22 -12.84
CA PHE A 180 -9.86 8.65 -11.55
C PHE A 180 -11.30 9.07 -11.23
N ALA A 181 -11.61 10.38 -11.33
CA ALA A 181 -12.94 10.90 -11.05
C ALA A 181 -14.03 10.24 -11.91
N ALA A 182 -13.79 10.09 -13.23
CA ALA A 182 -14.71 9.42 -14.13
C ALA A 182 -14.89 7.94 -13.77
N VAL A 183 -13.76 7.21 -13.65
CA VAL A 183 -13.79 5.78 -13.33
C VAL A 183 -14.48 5.50 -12.00
N ALA A 184 -14.21 6.29 -10.96
CA ALA A 184 -14.81 6.09 -9.66
C ALA A 184 -16.33 6.31 -9.67
N ARG A 185 -16.82 7.31 -10.40
CA ARG A 185 -18.26 7.58 -10.54
C ARG A 185 -18.97 6.49 -11.35
N ASP A 186 -18.39 6.10 -12.48
CA ASP A 186 -19.00 5.13 -13.38
C ASP A 186 -18.99 3.71 -12.80
N ALA A 187 -17.97 3.35 -11.98
CA ALA A 187 -17.89 2.06 -11.30
C ALA A 187 -18.71 2.01 -10.00
N GLY A 188 -19.01 3.18 -9.41
CA GLY A 188 -19.76 3.30 -8.16
C GLY A 188 -18.93 3.94 -7.04
N LEU A 189 -19.01 5.27 -6.93
CA LEU A 189 -18.24 6.04 -5.93
C LEU A 189 -18.58 5.60 -4.49
N GLU A 190 -19.87 5.43 -4.19
CA GLU A 190 -20.34 5.06 -2.85
C GLU A 190 -20.24 3.55 -2.56
N ARG A 191 -20.07 2.74 -3.62
CA ARG A 191 -19.97 1.29 -3.48
C ARG A 191 -18.67 0.86 -2.87
N PHE A 192 -17.58 1.48 -3.29
CA PHE A 192 -16.21 1.14 -2.89
C PHE A 192 -15.57 2.23 -2.03
N VAL A 193 -14.64 1.84 -1.19
CA VAL A 193 -13.65 2.78 -0.67
C VAL A 193 -12.57 2.98 -1.73
N TRP A 194 -12.43 4.20 -2.21
CA TRP A 194 -11.41 4.55 -3.20
C TRP A 194 -10.14 5.00 -2.51
N VAL A 195 -9.05 4.27 -2.76
CA VAL A 195 -7.75 4.52 -2.16
C VAL A 195 -6.79 5.04 -3.22
N ALA A 196 -6.26 6.25 -3.04
CA ALA A 196 -5.23 6.81 -3.92
C ALA A 196 -3.95 5.97 -3.86
N GLY A 197 -3.64 5.28 -4.95
CA GLY A 197 -2.57 4.27 -5.01
C GLY A 197 -1.17 4.81 -5.32
N LEU A 198 -1.04 6.14 -5.54
CA LEU A 198 0.20 6.84 -5.89
C LEU A 198 0.74 7.70 -4.74
N ALA A 199 0.47 7.28 -3.52
CA ALA A 199 0.97 7.87 -2.29
C ALA A 199 0.59 9.35 -2.10
N GLU A 200 1.33 10.04 -1.26
CA GLU A 200 1.11 11.42 -0.85
C GLU A 200 1.18 12.41 -2.02
N LEU A 201 1.98 12.11 -3.02
CA LEU A 201 2.14 12.98 -4.20
C LEU A 201 0.82 13.24 -4.93
N TYR A 202 -0.05 12.23 -4.99
CA TYR A 202 -1.34 12.30 -5.66
C TYR A 202 -2.53 12.40 -4.68
N ALA A 203 -2.32 12.20 -3.39
CA ALA A 203 -3.40 12.14 -2.40
C ALA A 203 -4.31 13.37 -2.42
N PRO A 204 -3.84 14.65 -2.44
CA PRO A 204 -4.74 15.79 -2.45
C PRO A 204 -5.65 15.85 -3.68
N ALA A 205 -5.10 15.57 -4.88
CA ALA A 205 -5.88 15.59 -6.11
C ALA A 205 -6.94 14.48 -6.14
N TYR A 206 -6.59 13.27 -5.72
CA TYR A 206 -7.52 12.14 -5.65
C TYR A 206 -8.58 12.35 -4.56
N TRP A 207 -8.18 12.96 -3.44
CA TRP A 207 -9.11 13.30 -2.36
C TRP A 207 -10.20 14.24 -2.83
N ALA A 208 -9.83 15.30 -3.53
CA ALA A 208 -10.78 16.23 -4.14
C ALA A 208 -11.75 15.56 -5.14
N MET A 209 -11.36 14.41 -5.71
CA MET A 209 -12.16 13.64 -6.67
C MET A 209 -12.95 12.48 -6.04
N GLY A 210 -12.87 12.29 -4.71
CA GLY A 210 -13.67 11.31 -3.98
C GLY A 210 -12.91 10.11 -3.40
N ALA A 211 -11.58 10.09 -3.44
CA ALA A 211 -10.82 9.14 -2.63
C ALA A 211 -10.99 9.48 -1.15
N THR A 212 -11.05 8.47 -0.29
CA THR A 212 -11.17 8.62 1.17
C THR A 212 -9.98 8.04 1.93
N GLY A 213 -9.04 7.44 1.20
CA GLY A 213 -7.79 6.95 1.72
C GLY A 213 -6.66 7.07 0.70
N PHE A 214 -5.44 6.89 1.14
CA PHE A 214 -4.28 6.80 0.25
C PHE A 214 -3.25 5.82 0.80
N THR A 215 -2.52 5.17 -0.12
CA THR A 215 -1.40 4.31 0.28
C THR A 215 -0.17 5.13 0.57
N SER A 216 0.65 4.71 1.53
CA SER A 216 1.85 5.42 1.91
C SER A 216 3.07 4.50 2.01
N GLY A 217 4.13 4.88 1.33
CA GLY A 217 5.49 4.40 1.60
C GLY A 217 6.27 5.39 2.46
N LEU A 218 5.85 6.65 2.51
CA LEU A 218 6.43 7.69 3.38
C LEU A 218 6.35 7.33 4.86
N VAL A 219 5.29 6.62 5.28
CA VAL A 219 5.12 6.15 6.67
C VAL A 219 6.29 5.30 7.20
N ASN A 220 7.09 4.71 6.31
CA ASN A 220 8.31 4.02 6.73
C ASN A 220 9.31 5.00 7.36
N VAL A 221 9.36 6.22 6.84
CA VAL A 221 10.34 7.25 7.22
C VAL A 221 9.73 8.25 8.21
N ALA A 222 8.58 8.83 7.86
CA ALA A 222 7.92 9.90 8.61
C ALA A 222 6.41 9.66 8.74
N PRO A 223 5.95 8.73 9.58
CA PRO A 223 4.53 8.40 9.73
C PRO A 223 3.66 9.61 10.04
N ARG A 224 4.14 10.52 10.89
CA ARG A 224 3.40 11.73 11.30
C ARG A 224 3.03 12.62 10.13
N LEU A 225 3.94 12.82 9.17
CA LEU A 225 3.66 13.67 8.00
C LEU A 225 2.50 13.14 7.16
N SER A 226 2.42 11.81 6.97
CA SER A 226 1.28 11.19 6.28
C SER A 226 -0.02 11.34 7.06
N LEU A 227 0.02 11.21 8.39
CA LEU A 227 -1.16 11.35 9.26
C LEU A 227 -1.63 12.82 9.36
N GLU A 228 -0.71 13.77 9.42
CA GLU A 228 -1.02 15.21 9.38
C GLU A 228 -1.66 15.59 8.03
N LEU A 229 -1.12 15.08 6.92
CA LEU A 229 -1.71 15.28 5.59
C LEU A 229 -3.13 14.71 5.54
N LEU A 230 -3.35 13.50 6.06
CA LEU A 230 -4.68 12.90 6.15
C LEU A 230 -5.64 13.78 6.95
N THR A 231 -5.20 14.29 8.10
CA THR A 231 -6.02 15.17 8.95
C THR A 231 -6.41 16.44 8.19
N ALA A 232 -5.45 17.12 7.56
CA ALA A 232 -5.72 18.32 6.78
C ALA A 232 -6.70 18.06 5.62
N LEU A 233 -6.60 16.91 4.94
CA LEU A 233 -7.53 16.52 3.89
C LEU A 233 -8.94 16.25 4.42
N ARG A 234 -9.07 15.56 5.55
CA ARG A 234 -10.35 15.27 6.21
C ARG A 234 -11.06 16.52 6.68
N ASP A 235 -10.30 17.47 7.22
CA ASP A 235 -10.81 18.75 7.71
C ASP A 235 -11.15 19.73 6.58
N GLY A 236 -10.90 19.37 5.32
CA GLY A 236 -11.07 20.26 4.17
C GLY A 236 -10.10 21.44 4.17
N ASN A 237 -9.05 21.39 4.99
CA ASN A 237 -8.05 22.44 5.08
C ASN A 237 -7.00 22.31 3.95
N THR A 238 -7.41 22.74 2.76
CA THR A 238 -6.57 22.68 1.55
C THR A 238 -5.24 23.42 1.73
N GLY A 239 -5.23 24.55 2.45
CA GLY A 239 -4.01 25.32 2.69
C GLY A 239 -2.97 24.51 3.49
N ALA A 240 -3.41 23.91 4.60
CA ALA A 240 -2.54 23.05 5.41
C ALA A 240 -2.09 21.78 4.63
N ALA A 241 -3.02 21.17 3.90
CA ALA A 241 -2.70 20.00 3.07
C ALA A 241 -1.62 20.32 2.02
N MET A 242 -1.72 21.46 1.34
CA MET A 242 -0.73 21.87 0.34
C MET A 242 0.61 22.28 0.96
N THR A 243 0.63 22.87 2.14
CA THR A 243 1.87 23.15 2.87
C THR A 243 2.61 21.87 3.23
N LEU A 244 1.90 20.84 3.71
CA LEU A 244 2.48 19.51 3.98
C LEU A 244 2.93 18.84 2.69
N TRP A 245 2.13 18.91 1.64
CA TRP A 245 2.45 18.34 0.34
C TRP A 245 3.75 18.94 -0.24
N GLU A 246 3.93 20.27 -0.18
CA GLU A 246 5.16 20.94 -0.61
C GLU A 246 6.39 20.43 0.16
N ARG A 247 6.24 20.17 1.45
CA ARG A 247 7.30 19.61 2.30
C ARG A 247 7.63 18.16 1.95
N ILE A 248 6.63 17.35 1.61
CA ILE A 248 6.75 15.93 1.27
C ILE A 248 7.23 15.74 -0.18
N ARG A 249 6.82 16.63 -1.08
CA ARG A 249 7.01 16.52 -2.53
C ARG A 249 8.43 16.15 -2.97
N PRO A 250 9.51 16.77 -2.47
CA PRO A 250 10.86 16.41 -2.92
C PRO A 250 11.20 14.93 -2.74
N PHE A 251 10.79 14.34 -1.62
CA PHE A 251 11.00 12.92 -1.35
C PHE A 251 10.13 12.03 -2.26
N GLU A 252 8.87 12.36 -2.41
CA GLU A 252 7.96 11.61 -3.27
C GLU A 252 8.34 11.68 -4.74
N GLU A 253 8.84 12.82 -5.21
CA GLU A 253 9.38 12.96 -6.57
C GLU A 253 10.62 12.09 -6.81
N LEU A 254 11.51 11.94 -5.80
CA LEU A 254 12.63 10.98 -5.88
C LEU A 254 12.12 9.55 -6.07
N ARG A 255 11.08 9.16 -5.35
CA ARG A 255 10.43 7.85 -5.45
C ARG A 255 9.76 7.63 -6.81
N ALA A 256 9.12 8.65 -7.36
CA ALA A 256 8.37 8.59 -8.62
C ALA A 256 9.26 8.61 -9.87
N ARG A 257 10.52 9.02 -9.76
CA ARG A 257 11.45 9.11 -10.91
C ARG A 257 11.58 7.80 -11.66
N ARG A 258 11.89 7.90 -12.95
CA ARG A 258 12.14 6.76 -13.85
C ARG A 258 11.00 5.73 -13.82
N ARG A 259 9.75 6.21 -13.83
CA ARG A 259 8.55 5.36 -13.70
C ARG A 259 8.53 4.55 -12.41
N SER A 260 8.93 5.18 -11.31
CA SER A 260 9.02 4.61 -9.95
C SER A 260 10.07 3.51 -9.77
N ALA A 261 11.09 3.45 -10.65
CA ALA A 261 12.18 2.47 -10.50
C ALA A 261 12.95 2.66 -9.18
N ASP A 262 13.01 3.89 -8.65
CA ASP A 262 13.72 4.21 -7.41
C ASP A 262 12.81 4.13 -6.16
N ASN A 263 11.53 3.78 -6.29
CA ASN A 263 10.54 3.87 -5.22
C ASN A 263 11.01 3.21 -3.92
N VAL A 264 11.40 1.95 -3.97
CA VAL A 264 11.82 1.18 -2.79
C VAL A 264 13.20 1.62 -2.31
N ALA A 265 14.14 1.82 -3.24
CA ALA A 265 15.51 2.19 -2.90
C ALA A 265 15.59 3.54 -2.16
N VAL A 266 14.75 4.51 -2.52
CA VAL A 266 14.65 5.82 -1.82
C VAL A 266 14.16 5.64 -0.39
N VAL A 267 13.11 4.85 -0.17
CA VAL A 267 12.57 4.62 1.17
C VAL A 267 13.58 3.88 2.06
N LYS A 268 14.18 2.79 1.54
CA LYS A 268 15.18 2.03 2.30
C LYS A 268 16.46 2.84 2.58
N GLU A 269 16.88 3.68 1.63
CA GLU A 269 18.03 4.58 1.86
C GLU A 269 17.74 5.58 3.00
N ALA A 270 16.56 6.18 3.02
CA ALA A 270 16.19 7.08 4.12
C ALA A 270 16.17 6.34 5.47
N LEU A 271 15.60 5.14 5.52
CA LEU A 271 15.61 4.31 6.72
C LEU A 271 17.02 3.90 7.17
N ALA A 272 17.91 3.60 6.21
CA ALA A 272 19.31 3.26 6.50
C ALA A 272 20.07 4.45 7.09
N GLN A 273 19.83 5.66 6.57
CA GLN A 273 20.41 6.88 7.12
C GLN A 273 19.92 7.20 8.53
N LEU A 274 18.72 6.73 8.89
CA LEU A 274 18.15 6.83 10.24
C LEU A 274 18.54 5.64 11.15
N GLY A 275 19.27 4.65 10.62
CA GLY A 275 19.71 3.48 11.39
C GLY A 275 18.66 2.41 11.64
N HIS A 276 17.54 2.41 10.88
CA HIS A 276 16.43 1.48 11.08
C HIS A 276 16.55 0.15 10.31
N CYS A 277 17.25 0.16 9.17
CA CYS A 277 17.53 -1.04 8.39
C CYS A 277 18.69 -0.80 7.43
N ARG A 278 19.10 -1.83 6.69
CA ARG A 278 20.03 -1.72 5.56
C ARG A 278 19.31 -1.16 4.33
N SER A 279 20.04 -0.52 3.42
CA SER A 279 19.47 0.05 2.18
C SER A 279 19.36 -0.95 1.02
N ASP A 280 19.65 -2.23 1.26
CA ASP A 280 19.67 -3.27 0.23
C ASP A 280 18.29 -3.49 -0.39
N VAL A 281 18.28 -3.59 -1.71
CA VAL A 281 17.10 -3.90 -2.52
C VAL A 281 17.41 -5.05 -3.48
N ARG A 282 16.41 -5.85 -3.84
CA ARG A 282 16.58 -6.96 -4.77
C ARG A 282 16.26 -6.54 -6.21
N PRO A 283 16.90 -7.15 -7.21
CA PRO A 283 16.50 -6.98 -8.60
C PRO A 283 15.00 -7.29 -8.80
N PRO A 284 14.32 -6.55 -9.68
CA PRO A 284 14.84 -5.56 -10.65
C PRO A 284 15.08 -4.16 -10.06
N SER A 285 14.87 -3.93 -8.75
CA SER A 285 15.31 -2.70 -8.08
C SER A 285 16.84 -2.63 -8.02
N HIS A 286 17.38 -1.42 -7.89
CA HIS A 286 18.83 -1.20 -7.86
C HIS A 286 19.18 -0.20 -6.75
N PRO A 287 20.28 -0.42 -6.00
CA PRO A 287 20.76 0.54 -5.01
C PRO A 287 21.01 1.92 -5.61
N LEU A 288 20.80 2.96 -4.80
CA LEU A 288 21.07 4.34 -5.22
C LEU A 288 22.57 4.60 -5.29
N ASP A 289 22.99 5.39 -6.28
CA ASP A 289 24.32 5.97 -6.32
C ASP A 289 24.49 7.06 -5.25
N GLU A 290 25.74 7.49 -5.02
CA GLU A 290 26.07 8.44 -3.97
C GLU A 290 25.38 9.82 -4.16
N ALA A 291 25.17 10.24 -5.40
CA ALA A 291 24.48 11.50 -5.68
C ALA A 291 23.00 11.43 -5.26
N ARG A 292 22.33 10.31 -5.56
CA ARG A 292 20.92 10.09 -5.14
C ARG A 292 20.79 9.87 -3.64
N ARG A 293 21.75 9.20 -2.99
CA ARG A 293 21.79 9.08 -1.53
C ARG A 293 21.84 10.45 -0.85
N ARG A 294 22.64 11.38 -1.40
CA ARG A 294 22.65 12.77 -0.91
C ARG A 294 21.29 13.45 -1.11
N GLN A 295 20.67 13.30 -2.28
CA GLN A 295 19.33 13.86 -2.53
C GLN A 295 18.28 13.33 -1.55
N VAL A 296 18.34 12.05 -1.17
CA VAL A 296 17.45 11.47 -0.15
C VAL A 296 17.69 12.16 1.19
N ARG A 297 18.97 12.32 1.60
CA ARG A 297 19.33 13.01 2.86
C ARG A 297 18.79 14.42 2.89
N ASP A 298 19.01 15.18 1.81
CA ASP A 298 18.56 16.57 1.70
C ASP A 298 17.03 16.68 1.75
N ALA A 299 16.32 15.74 1.11
CA ALA A 299 14.86 15.73 1.08
C ALA A 299 14.21 15.47 2.45
N VAL A 300 14.89 14.81 3.39
CA VAL A 300 14.39 14.49 4.72
C VAL A 300 15.03 15.31 5.84
N ALA A 301 15.96 16.19 5.52
CA ALA A 301 16.79 16.90 6.50
C ALA A 301 15.98 17.73 7.52
N ASP A 302 14.89 18.36 7.06
CA ASP A 302 14.02 19.19 7.90
C ASP A 302 12.90 18.40 8.60
N TRP A 303 12.86 17.08 8.40
CA TRP A 303 11.86 16.23 9.06
C TRP A 303 12.40 15.86 10.45
N LYS A 304 11.64 16.19 11.46
CA LYS A 304 11.93 15.74 12.83
C LYS A 304 11.54 14.27 12.95
N VAL A 305 12.33 13.39 12.35
CA VAL A 305 12.16 11.93 12.44
C VAL A 305 13.09 11.42 13.54
N SER A 306 12.51 10.71 14.50
CA SER A 306 13.22 10.04 15.60
C SER A 306 13.33 8.55 15.33
#